data_5625f1b531f8a89119ebd9feef1b3958
#
_entry.id   5625f1b531f8a89119ebd9feef1b3958
#
_cell.length_a   1.000
_cell.length_b   1.000
_cell.length_c   1.000
_cell.angle_alpha   90.00
_cell.angle_beta   90.00
_cell.angle_gamma   90.00
#
_symmetry.space_group_name_H-M   'P 1'
#
loop_
_entity.id
_entity.type
_entity.pdbx_description
1 polymer ?
#
loop_
_entity_poly.entity_id
_entity_poly.type
_entity_poly.pdbx_seq_one_letter_code
_entity_poly.pdbx_strand_id
1 'polypeptide(L)'
;AEENLSFITCTFMTAAADIMQFLQENWKEIVNDIKNGTISDEFLVPEDIRKELEPIIKPMPERAEFLKNEFEKGFKGIIPRIWKNMSFLFGIGGGSFKVYTEKIRYYLGNVKIHFSVYSSSEGIFAAPVESESEDMVLIPFSAFYEFRDIENDSEETVTMDKVETGKDYEIIITNISGLYRYRIKDVVRVTGFYNTLPKIRFLYR
;
A
#
# COMPACT_ATOMS: atom_id res chain seq x y z
N ALA A 1 -13.67 -9.74 13.60
CA ALA A 1 -14.70 -9.42 14.61
C ALA A 1 -14.49 -8.03 15.24
N GLU A 2 -13.23 -7.49 15.24
CA GLU A 2 -12.94 -6.17 15.81
C GLU A 2 -13.85 -5.08 15.23
N GLU A 3 -14.40 -4.23 16.10
CA GLU A 3 -15.33 -3.17 15.71
C GLU A 3 -14.64 -1.82 15.54
N ASN A 4 -13.57 -1.59 16.32
CA ASN A 4 -12.90 -0.30 16.44
C ASN A 4 -11.59 -0.21 15.62
N LEU A 5 -11.60 -0.82 14.43
CA LEU A 5 -10.47 -0.70 13.53
C LEU A 5 -10.38 0.73 12.98
N SER A 6 -9.23 1.39 13.22
CA SER A 6 -9.01 2.78 12.84
C SER A 6 -8.20 2.93 11.56
N PHE A 7 -7.34 1.97 11.27
CA PHE A 7 -6.54 1.94 10.03
C PHE A 7 -6.08 0.52 9.71
N ILE A 8 -5.73 0.28 8.47
CA ILE A 8 -5.06 -0.94 8.00
C ILE A 8 -3.71 -0.55 7.42
N THR A 9 -2.66 -1.28 7.77
CA THR A 9 -1.36 -1.17 7.13
C THR A 9 -0.98 -2.48 6.46
N CYS A 10 -0.40 -2.39 5.27
CA CYS A 10 0.14 -3.54 4.56
C CYS A 10 1.42 -3.12 3.84
N THR A 11 2.35 -4.05 3.65
CA THR A 11 3.53 -3.77 2.83
C THR A 11 3.12 -3.46 1.41
N PHE A 12 2.30 -4.31 0.81
CA PHE A 12 1.79 -4.14 -0.55
C PHE A 12 0.25 -4.17 -0.57
N MET A 13 -0.35 -3.37 -1.43
CA MET A 13 -1.82 -3.32 -1.61
C MET A 13 -2.42 -4.66 -2.04
N THR A 14 -1.62 -5.60 -2.56
CA THR A 14 -2.02 -6.98 -2.82
C THR A 14 -2.62 -7.63 -1.59
N ALA A 15 -1.93 -7.56 -0.45
CA ALA A 15 -2.39 -8.21 0.79
C ALA A 15 -3.76 -7.66 1.25
N ALA A 16 -3.96 -6.35 1.17
CA ALA A 16 -5.25 -5.76 1.51
C ALA A 16 -6.36 -6.19 0.54
N ALA A 17 -6.06 -6.22 -0.77
CA ALA A 17 -7.01 -6.66 -1.78
C ALA A 17 -7.38 -8.14 -1.61
N ASP A 18 -6.40 -9.01 -1.35
CA ASP A 18 -6.58 -10.45 -1.17
C ASP A 18 -7.40 -10.75 0.10
N ILE A 19 -7.13 -10.04 1.20
CA ILE A 19 -7.93 -10.16 2.44
C ILE A 19 -9.40 -9.78 2.18
N MET A 20 -9.65 -8.70 1.46
CA MET A 20 -11.02 -8.28 1.17
C MET A 20 -11.72 -9.18 0.18
N GLN A 21 -10.99 -9.72 -0.80
CA GLN A 21 -11.53 -10.73 -1.72
C GLN A 21 -11.86 -12.01 -0.96
N PHE A 22 -10.97 -12.51 -0.12
CA PHE A 22 -11.20 -13.69 0.73
C PHE A 22 -12.44 -13.48 1.62
N LEU A 23 -12.57 -12.32 2.25
CA LEU A 23 -13.75 -11.97 3.04
C LEU A 23 -15.03 -12.01 2.18
N GLN A 24 -14.99 -11.48 0.97
CA GLN A 24 -16.14 -11.50 0.06
C GLN A 24 -16.54 -12.91 -0.39
N GLU A 25 -15.58 -13.78 -0.61
CA GLU A 25 -15.83 -15.16 -1.04
C GLU A 25 -16.34 -16.05 0.09
N ASN A 26 -15.88 -15.80 1.33
CA ASN A 26 -16.11 -16.68 2.48
C ASN A 26 -16.94 -16.02 3.60
N TRP A 27 -17.62 -14.92 3.34
CA TRP A 27 -18.26 -14.13 4.38
C TRP A 27 -19.30 -14.91 5.24
N LYS A 28 -19.99 -15.87 4.63
CA LYS A 28 -21.02 -16.67 5.34
C LYS A 28 -20.40 -17.52 6.43
N GLU A 29 -19.30 -18.16 6.11
CA GLU A 29 -18.57 -19.00 7.05
C GLU A 29 -17.90 -18.14 8.13
N ILE A 30 -17.29 -17.03 7.73
CA ILE A 30 -16.68 -16.07 8.67
C ILE A 30 -17.74 -15.50 9.64
N VAL A 31 -18.94 -15.19 9.18
CA VAL A 31 -20.04 -14.74 10.05
C VAL A 31 -20.47 -15.84 11.02
N ASN A 32 -20.54 -17.09 10.55
CA ASN A 32 -20.86 -18.23 11.41
C ASN A 32 -19.79 -18.43 12.48
N ASP A 33 -18.52 -18.35 12.13
CA ASP A 33 -17.40 -18.44 13.05
C ASP A 33 -17.44 -17.33 14.12
N ILE A 34 -17.67 -16.09 13.69
CA ILE A 34 -17.81 -14.94 14.61
C ILE A 34 -19.00 -15.15 15.57
N LYS A 35 -20.11 -15.67 15.06
CA LYS A 35 -21.31 -15.94 15.87
C LYS A 35 -21.03 -16.96 16.97
N ASN A 36 -20.33 -18.03 16.64
CA ASN A 36 -20.12 -19.17 17.52
C ASN A 36 -18.81 -19.10 18.32
N GLY A 37 -17.88 -18.21 17.97
CA GLY A 37 -16.53 -18.16 18.55
C GLY A 37 -15.68 -19.36 18.15
N THR A 38 -15.74 -19.74 16.87
CA THR A 38 -15.04 -20.92 16.31
C THR A 38 -14.14 -20.51 15.14
N ILE A 39 -13.34 -21.43 14.66
CA ILE A 39 -12.63 -21.35 13.39
C ILE A 39 -13.07 -22.57 12.57
N SER A 40 -13.71 -22.34 11.45
CA SER A 40 -14.17 -23.40 10.55
C SER A 40 -13.02 -24.31 10.10
N ASP A 41 -13.34 -25.60 9.97
CA ASP A 41 -12.42 -26.59 9.42
C ASP A 41 -12.22 -26.45 7.91
N GLU A 42 -13.06 -25.67 7.23
CA GLU A 42 -12.89 -25.32 5.82
C GLU A 42 -11.67 -24.41 5.60
N PHE A 43 -11.24 -23.68 6.63
CA PHE A 43 -10.04 -22.84 6.55
C PHE A 43 -8.78 -23.62 6.94
N LEU A 44 -7.79 -23.62 6.03
CA LEU A 44 -6.50 -24.27 6.25
C LEU A 44 -5.67 -23.48 7.28
N VAL A 45 -6.05 -23.59 8.55
CA VAL A 45 -5.31 -23.02 9.67
C VAL A 45 -4.41 -24.11 10.28
N PRO A 46 -3.09 -23.90 10.38
CA PRO A 46 -2.20 -24.84 11.06
C PRO A 46 -2.68 -25.18 12.48
N GLU A 47 -2.54 -26.44 12.87
CA GLU A 47 -3.10 -26.98 14.11
C GLU A 47 -2.54 -26.28 15.38
N ASP A 48 -1.26 -25.90 15.35
CA ASP A 48 -0.60 -25.12 16.40
C ASP A 48 -1.21 -23.72 16.54
N ILE A 49 -1.44 -23.04 15.42
CA ILE A 49 -2.10 -21.71 15.39
C ILE A 49 -3.56 -21.82 15.85
N ARG A 50 -4.29 -22.86 15.40
CA ARG A 50 -5.66 -23.11 15.83
C ARG A 50 -5.77 -23.24 17.35
N LYS A 51 -4.91 -24.04 17.97
CA LYS A 51 -4.84 -24.24 19.43
C LYS A 51 -4.54 -22.95 20.21
N GLU A 52 -3.76 -22.05 19.63
CA GLU A 52 -3.49 -20.75 20.25
C GLU A 52 -4.65 -19.78 20.13
N LEU A 53 -5.40 -19.84 19.03
CA LEU A 53 -6.51 -18.90 18.77
C LEU A 53 -7.82 -19.30 19.47
N GLU A 54 -8.16 -20.58 19.50
CA GLU A 54 -9.45 -21.06 20.07
C GLU A 54 -9.74 -20.57 21.50
N PRO A 55 -8.77 -20.54 22.44
CA PRO A 55 -9.03 -20.01 23.78
C PRO A 55 -9.32 -18.49 23.82
N ILE A 56 -8.92 -17.76 22.78
CA ILE A 56 -9.00 -16.29 22.70
C ILE A 56 -10.29 -15.85 22.00
N ILE A 57 -10.73 -16.64 21.02
CA ILE A 57 -11.92 -16.34 20.22
C ILE A 57 -13.17 -16.55 21.08
N LYS A 58 -14.06 -15.56 21.08
CA LYS A 58 -15.32 -15.61 21.82
C LYS A 58 -16.50 -15.43 20.89
N PRO A 59 -17.65 -16.06 21.18
CA PRO A 59 -18.90 -15.82 20.46
C PRO A 59 -19.28 -14.34 20.47
N MET A 60 -19.61 -13.79 19.29
CA MET A 60 -20.06 -12.42 19.11
C MET A 60 -21.32 -12.39 18.22
N PRO A 61 -22.46 -12.88 18.71
CA PRO A 61 -23.68 -13.05 17.90
C PRO A 61 -24.23 -11.72 17.36
N GLU A 62 -24.20 -10.65 18.13
CA GLU A 62 -24.67 -9.34 17.69
C GLU A 62 -23.78 -8.77 16.56
N ARG A 63 -22.47 -8.91 16.71
CA ARG A 63 -21.51 -8.51 15.67
C ARG A 63 -21.68 -9.33 14.39
N ALA A 64 -21.89 -10.64 14.53
CA ALA A 64 -22.14 -11.52 13.41
C ALA A 64 -23.42 -11.13 12.64
N GLU A 65 -24.50 -10.83 13.33
CA GLU A 65 -25.76 -10.40 12.68
C GLU A 65 -25.59 -9.04 11.99
N PHE A 66 -24.90 -8.09 12.62
CA PHE A 66 -24.57 -6.82 11.99
C PHE A 66 -23.77 -7.02 10.69
N LEU A 67 -22.68 -7.82 10.74
CA LEU A 67 -21.84 -8.09 9.58
C LEU A 67 -22.61 -8.79 8.47
N LYS A 68 -23.45 -9.78 8.79
CA LYS A 68 -24.31 -10.45 7.82
C LYS A 68 -25.17 -9.44 7.07
N ASN A 69 -25.87 -8.59 7.79
CA ASN A 69 -26.75 -7.56 7.20
C ASN A 69 -25.97 -6.59 6.29
N GLU A 70 -24.70 -6.26 6.62
CA GLU A 70 -23.88 -5.41 5.78
C GLU A 70 -23.37 -6.14 4.55
N PHE A 71 -22.95 -7.40 4.65
CA PHE A 71 -22.47 -8.20 3.53
C PHE A 71 -23.59 -8.53 2.51
N GLU A 72 -24.81 -8.77 2.97
CA GLU A 72 -25.97 -8.98 2.09
C GLU A 72 -26.29 -7.79 1.19
N LYS A 73 -25.89 -6.57 1.57
CA LYS A 73 -26.00 -5.36 0.74
C LYS A 73 -24.90 -5.27 -0.34
N GLY A 74 -23.97 -6.23 -0.37
CA GLY A 74 -22.82 -6.26 -1.28
C GLY A 74 -21.58 -5.57 -0.71
N PHE A 75 -20.44 -5.73 -1.42
CA PHE A 75 -19.11 -5.40 -0.91
C PHE A 75 -18.56 -4.05 -1.37
N LYS A 76 -19.23 -3.35 -2.27
CA LYS A 76 -18.81 -2.01 -2.67
C LYS A 76 -18.85 -1.06 -1.46
N GLY A 77 -17.70 -0.47 -1.12
CA GLY A 77 -17.58 0.44 0.01
C GLY A 77 -17.85 -0.23 1.37
N ILE A 78 -17.54 -1.51 1.51
CA ILE A 78 -17.85 -2.29 2.72
C ILE A 78 -17.02 -1.85 3.92
N ILE A 79 -15.76 -1.45 3.72
CA ILE A 79 -14.82 -1.13 4.79
C ILE A 79 -15.38 -0.10 5.78
N PRO A 80 -15.80 1.11 5.37
CA PRO A 80 -16.37 2.08 6.32
C PRO A 80 -17.75 1.68 6.88
N ARG A 81 -18.44 0.73 6.25
CA ARG A 81 -19.73 0.22 6.77
C ARG A 81 -19.53 -0.72 7.96
N ILE A 82 -18.49 -1.57 7.92
CA ILE A 82 -18.20 -2.54 8.98
C ILE A 82 -17.23 -2.01 10.03
N TRP A 83 -16.41 -1.00 9.69
CA TRP A 83 -15.46 -0.31 10.57
C TRP A 83 -15.66 1.20 10.50
N LYS A 84 -16.55 1.71 11.34
CA LYS A 84 -16.98 3.13 11.32
C LYS A 84 -15.85 4.12 11.62
N ASN A 85 -14.84 3.69 12.35
CA ASN A 85 -13.68 4.52 12.74
C ASN A 85 -12.52 4.43 11.76
N MET A 86 -12.71 3.73 10.63
CA MET A 86 -11.66 3.55 9.63
C MET A 86 -11.29 4.86 8.95
N SER A 87 -10.04 5.28 9.15
CA SER A 87 -9.53 6.58 8.67
C SER A 87 -8.74 6.44 7.37
N PHE A 88 -7.88 5.43 7.28
CA PHE A 88 -7.03 5.23 6.10
C PHE A 88 -6.54 3.78 5.94
N LEU A 89 -6.13 3.46 4.72
CA LEU A 89 -5.31 2.32 4.37
C LEU A 89 -3.91 2.82 3.99
N PHE A 90 -2.86 2.20 4.53
CA PHE A 90 -1.48 2.55 4.24
C PHE A 90 -0.72 1.39 3.60
N GLY A 91 0.05 1.63 2.54
CA GLY A 91 0.88 0.62 1.91
C GLY A 91 1.49 1.04 0.57
N ILE A 92 2.26 0.13 -0.03
CA ILE A 92 2.85 0.30 -1.36
C ILE A 92 1.82 -0.10 -2.42
N GLY A 93 1.46 0.85 -3.29
CA GLY A 93 0.40 0.63 -4.28
C GLY A 93 0.65 1.25 -5.66
N GLY A 94 1.78 1.94 -5.84
CA GLY A 94 2.17 2.54 -7.13
C GLY A 94 2.87 1.57 -8.07
N GLY A 95 3.18 2.03 -9.28
CA GLY A 95 3.86 1.24 -10.30
C GLY A 95 3.12 -0.05 -10.63
N SER A 96 3.81 -1.18 -10.58
CA SER A 96 3.25 -2.52 -10.88
C SER A 96 2.10 -2.93 -9.94
N PHE A 97 1.95 -2.31 -8.78
CA PHE A 97 0.90 -2.61 -7.80
C PHE A 97 -0.38 -1.81 -8.02
N LYS A 98 -0.44 -0.92 -9.00
CA LYS A 98 -1.58 -0.05 -9.27
C LYS A 98 -2.89 -0.83 -9.49
N VAL A 99 -2.83 -1.97 -10.15
CA VAL A 99 -4.00 -2.83 -10.38
C VAL A 99 -4.65 -3.30 -9.06
N TYR A 100 -3.86 -3.54 -8.02
CA TYR A 100 -4.35 -3.93 -6.71
C TYR A 100 -4.90 -2.73 -5.92
N THR A 101 -4.30 -1.56 -6.12
CA THR A 101 -4.84 -0.30 -5.60
C THR A 101 -6.24 -0.03 -6.15
N GLU A 102 -6.47 -0.27 -7.43
CA GLU A 102 -7.82 -0.15 -8.02
C GLU A 102 -8.79 -1.21 -7.46
N LYS A 103 -8.34 -2.45 -7.27
CA LYS A 103 -9.17 -3.50 -6.65
C LYS A 103 -9.59 -3.12 -5.23
N ILE A 104 -8.65 -2.67 -4.38
CA ILE A 104 -8.97 -2.33 -3.00
C ILE A 104 -9.87 -1.09 -2.89
N ARG A 105 -9.79 -0.15 -3.84
CA ARG A 105 -10.68 1.02 -3.88
C ARG A 105 -12.17 0.65 -3.96
N TYR A 106 -12.49 -0.47 -4.59
CA TYR A 106 -13.86 -0.99 -4.61
C TYR A 106 -14.43 -1.20 -3.19
N TYR A 107 -13.60 -1.66 -2.27
CA TYR A 107 -13.99 -1.95 -0.88
C TYR A 107 -13.85 -0.74 0.05
N LEU A 108 -12.97 0.19 -0.26
CA LEU A 108 -12.63 1.33 0.62
C LEU A 108 -13.75 2.39 0.70
N GLY A 109 -14.58 2.53 -0.34
CA GLY A 109 -15.55 3.62 -0.37
C GLY A 109 -14.88 4.99 -0.30
N ASN A 110 -15.08 5.74 0.78
CA ASN A 110 -14.49 7.05 1.03
C ASN A 110 -13.23 7.03 1.90
N VAL A 111 -12.79 5.84 2.33
CA VAL A 111 -11.55 5.71 3.11
C VAL A 111 -10.35 6.00 2.22
N LYS A 112 -9.45 6.84 2.70
CA LYS A 112 -8.28 7.31 1.96
C LYS A 112 -7.16 6.28 1.92
N ILE A 113 -6.38 6.31 0.83
CA ILE A 113 -5.12 5.59 0.73
C ILE A 113 -3.98 6.56 1.03
N HIS A 114 -3.10 6.16 1.94
CA HIS A 114 -1.80 6.80 2.15
C HIS A 114 -0.72 5.87 1.60
N PHE A 115 -0.04 6.32 0.57
CA PHE A 115 1.05 5.55 -0.02
C PHE A 115 2.28 5.58 0.87
N SER A 116 3.02 4.48 0.87
CA SER A 116 4.29 4.37 1.57
C SER A 116 5.39 5.17 0.85
N VAL A 117 6.54 5.30 1.49
CA VAL A 117 7.73 5.93 0.92
C VAL A 117 8.28 5.15 -0.28
N TYR A 118 9.00 5.83 -1.17
CA TYR A 118 9.82 5.16 -2.19
C TYR A 118 11.14 4.75 -1.54
N SER A 119 11.33 3.44 -1.45
CA SER A 119 12.51 2.84 -0.83
C SER A 119 12.94 1.57 -1.53
N SER A 120 14.22 1.25 -1.37
CA SER A 120 14.83 -0.01 -1.77
C SER A 120 15.82 -0.47 -0.68
N SER A 121 16.54 -1.56 -0.92
CA SER A 121 17.62 -2.01 0.00
C SER A 121 18.70 -0.95 0.18
N GLU A 122 18.88 -0.08 -0.79
CA GLU A 122 19.91 0.96 -0.82
C GLU A 122 19.54 2.21 -0.01
N GLY A 123 18.27 2.40 0.31
CA GLY A 123 17.82 3.54 1.10
C GLY A 123 16.36 3.94 0.93
N ILE A 124 15.96 5.01 1.61
CA ILE A 124 14.65 5.67 1.48
C ILE A 124 14.85 6.96 0.70
N PHE A 125 14.25 7.09 -0.47
CA PHE A 125 14.59 8.13 -1.44
C PHE A 125 13.54 9.23 -1.60
N ALA A 126 12.26 8.90 -1.44
CA ALA A 126 11.19 9.89 -1.53
C ALA A 126 10.03 9.56 -0.60
N ALA A 127 9.26 10.56 -0.25
CA ALA A 127 8.08 10.44 0.60
C ALA A 127 6.87 11.17 0.00
N PRO A 128 5.65 10.62 0.12
CA PRO A 128 4.44 11.31 -0.28
C PRO A 128 4.19 12.50 0.65
N VAL A 129 3.74 13.61 0.09
CA VAL A 129 3.35 14.82 0.84
C VAL A 129 1.85 15.08 0.79
N GLU A 130 1.13 14.34 -0.06
CA GLU A 130 -0.31 14.43 -0.24
C GLU A 130 -0.95 13.05 -0.08
N SER A 131 -2.10 12.99 0.58
CA SER A 131 -2.88 11.75 0.64
C SER A 131 -3.41 11.39 -0.76
N GLU A 132 -3.51 10.09 -1.04
CA GLU A 132 -3.99 9.54 -2.31
C GLU A 132 -3.14 9.87 -3.55
N SER A 133 -1.99 10.50 -3.38
CA SER A 133 -1.04 10.80 -4.45
C SER A 133 0.09 9.76 -4.47
N GLU A 134 0.37 9.23 -5.66
CA GLU A 134 1.57 8.41 -5.92
C GLU A 134 2.83 9.28 -6.13
N ASP A 135 2.66 10.60 -6.22
CA ASP A 135 3.77 11.52 -6.38
C ASP A 135 4.46 11.75 -5.04
N MET A 136 5.77 11.62 -5.03
CA MET A 136 6.60 11.69 -3.83
C MET A 136 7.69 12.72 -4.01
N VAL A 137 8.01 13.45 -2.96
CA VAL A 137 9.11 14.42 -2.94
C VAL A 137 10.40 13.70 -2.58
N LEU A 138 11.46 13.92 -3.36
CA LEU A 138 12.78 13.38 -3.07
C LEU A 138 13.31 13.91 -1.73
N ILE A 139 13.97 13.02 -0.98
CA ILE A 139 14.59 13.32 0.31
C ILE A 139 16.07 13.71 0.04
N PRO A 140 16.43 15.00 0.08
CA PRO A 140 17.71 15.47 -0.44
C PRO A 140 18.93 15.05 0.38
N PHE A 141 18.73 14.64 1.64
CA PHE A 141 19.81 14.21 2.54
C PHE A 141 19.98 12.68 2.61
N SER A 142 19.14 11.92 1.91
CA SER A 142 19.23 10.46 1.88
C SER A 142 20.34 9.96 0.96
N ALA A 143 20.57 10.65 -0.15
CA ALA A 143 21.60 10.35 -1.11
C ALA A 143 21.94 11.59 -1.96
N PHE A 144 23.08 11.59 -2.62
CA PHE A 144 23.31 12.45 -3.78
C PHE A 144 22.71 11.77 -5.00
N TYR A 145 21.81 12.48 -5.70
CA TYR A 145 21.06 11.96 -6.83
C TYR A 145 21.58 12.52 -8.14
N GLU A 146 21.78 11.63 -9.09
CA GLU A 146 22.02 11.94 -10.50
C GLU A 146 20.87 11.31 -11.31
N PHE A 147 20.47 11.98 -12.37
CA PHE A 147 19.35 11.60 -13.21
C PHE A 147 19.84 11.45 -14.65
N ARG A 148 19.72 10.24 -15.21
CA ARG A 148 20.00 9.96 -16.61
C ARG A 148 18.69 10.00 -17.39
N ASP A 149 18.60 10.91 -18.36
CA ASP A 149 17.46 10.99 -19.26
C ASP A 149 17.36 9.71 -20.11
N ILE A 150 16.23 9.00 -20.03
CA ILE A 150 16.06 7.73 -20.73
C ILE A 150 15.69 7.89 -22.21
N GLU A 151 15.25 9.08 -22.63
CA GLU A 151 14.95 9.38 -24.03
C GLU A 151 16.21 9.67 -24.85
N ASN A 152 17.29 10.06 -24.18
CA ASN A 152 18.58 10.29 -24.79
C ASN A 152 19.51 9.09 -24.57
N ASP A 153 20.13 8.61 -25.63
CA ASP A 153 21.16 7.54 -25.58
C ASP A 153 22.51 8.03 -25.02
N SER A 154 22.47 9.01 -24.13
CA SER A 154 23.63 9.61 -23.46
C SER A 154 23.78 9.04 -22.07
N GLU A 155 25.04 8.80 -21.66
CA GLU A 155 25.39 8.48 -20.28
C GLU A 155 25.55 9.76 -19.41
N GLU A 156 25.30 10.93 -19.97
CA GLU A 156 25.32 12.18 -19.20
C GLU A 156 24.18 12.22 -18.18
N THR A 157 24.48 12.73 -17.01
CA THR A 157 23.52 12.87 -15.91
C THR A 157 23.33 14.34 -15.53
N VAL A 158 22.16 14.63 -15.03
CA VAL A 158 21.84 15.94 -14.45
C VAL A 158 21.59 15.81 -12.95
N THR A 159 21.77 16.90 -12.22
CA THR A 159 21.49 16.98 -10.78
C THR A 159 20.01 17.34 -10.55
N MET A 160 19.54 17.20 -9.29
CA MET A 160 18.14 17.44 -8.87
C MET A 160 17.59 18.81 -9.31
N ASP A 161 18.44 19.83 -9.35
CA ASP A 161 18.09 21.21 -9.72
C ASP A 161 17.94 21.43 -11.23
N LYS A 162 18.29 20.43 -12.04
CA LYS A 162 18.25 20.50 -13.51
C LYS A 162 17.29 19.51 -14.16
N VAL A 163 16.56 18.72 -13.37
CA VAL A 163 15.53 17.84 -13.92
C VAL A 163 14.34 18.64 -14.43
N GLU A 164 13.65 18.12 -15.42
CA GLU A 164 12.53 18.78 -16.07
C GLU A 164 11.22 18.03 -15.82
N THR A 165 10.16 18.79 -15.53
CA THR A 165 8.81 18.24 -15.39
C THR A 165 8.34 17.54 -16.66
N GLY A 166 7.78 16.35 -16.53
CA GLY A 166 7.26 15.54 -17.63
C GLY A 166 8.24 14.53 -18.19
N LYS A 167 9.54 14.67 -17.90
CA LYS A 167 10.58 13.74 -18.35
C LYS A 167 10.74 12.53 -17.44
N ASP A 168 11.21 11.45 -18.03
CA ASP A 168 11.51 10.18 -17.38
C ASP A 168 13.03 10.01 -17.24
N TYR A 169 13.44 9.64 -16.02
CA TYR A 169 14.86 9.50 -15.68
C TYR A 169 15.13 8.18 -14.95
N GLU A 170 16.28 7.57 -15.27
CA GLU A 170 16.88 6.56 -14.41
C GLU A 170 17.59 7.25 -13.25
N ILE A 171 17.35 6.79 -12.02
CA ILE A 171 18.01 7.33 -10.83
C ILE A 171 19.34 6.63 -10.59
N ILE A 172 20.37 7.43 -10.34
CA ILE A 172 21.70 7.01 -9.93
C ILE A 172 22.00 7.67 -8.57
N ILE A 173 22.50 6.90 -7.62
CA ILE A 173 22.74 7.39 -6.27
C ILE A 173 24.20 7.25 -5.83
N THR A 174 24.61 8.20 -5.00
CA THR A 174 25.81 8.10 -4.16
C THR A 174 25.38 8.31 -2.71
N ASN A 175 25.67 7.38 -1.81
CA ASN A 175 25.23 7.44 -0.42
C ASN A 175 26.34 7.17 0.59
N ILE A 176 26.07 7.43 1.87
CA ILE A 176 27.01 7.24 2.98
C ILE A 176 27.36 5.78 3.26
N SER A 177 26.60 4.82 2.74
CA SER A 177 26.88 3.39 2.87
C SER A 177 27.96 2.89 1.91
N GLY A 178 28.55 3.79 1.11
CA GLY A 178 29.65 3.48 0.20
C GLY A 178 29.25 3.18 -1.23
N LEU A 179 27.97 3.32 -1.59
CA LEU A 179 27.54 3.24 -2.98
C LEU A 179 27.98 4.53 -3.71
N TYR A 180 28.75 4.38 -4.77
CA TYR A 180 29.22 5.48 -5.60
C TYR A 180 28.67 5.35 -7.02
N ARG A 181 27.91 6.34 -7.47
CA ARG A 181 27.23 6.38 -8.78
C ARG A 181 26.52 5.06 -9.11
N TYR A 182 25.83 4.54 -8.11
CA TYR A 182 25.16 3.25 -8.20
C TYR A 182 23.82 3.40 -8.95
N ARG A 183 23.68 2.66 -10.04
CA ARG A 183 22.47 2.63 -10.85
C ARG A 183 21.45 1.70 -10.20
N ILE A 184 20.41 2.28 -9.59
CA ILE A 184 19.31 1.50 -8.99
C ILE A 184 18.51 0.79 -10.08
N LYS A 185 18.55 1.31 -11.32
CA LYS A 185 17.77 0.88 -12.49
C LYS A 185 16.28 1.20 -12.38
N ASP A 186 15.90 2.00 -11.42
CA ASP A 186 14.54 2.50 -11.30
C ASP A 186 14.35 3.71 -12.20
N VAL A 187 13.28 3.68 -12.98
CA VAL A 187 12.84 4.80 -13.81
C VAL A 187 11.72 5.53 -13.12
N VAL A 188 11.86 6.84 -13.02
CA VAL A 188 10.90 7.74 -12.42
C VAL A 188 10.52 8.85 -13.37
N ARG A 189 9.27 9.31 -13.32
CA ARG A 189 8.83 10.55 -13.98
C ARG A 189 8.91 11.71 -13.01
N VAL A 190 9.48 12.82 -13.43
CA VAL A 190 9.36 14.07 -12.69
C VAL A 190 8.00 14.68 -12.96
N THR A 191 7.14 14.72 -11.93
CA THR A 191 5.76 15.20 -12.06
C THR A 191 5.58 16.67 -11.68
N GLY A 192 6.61 17.28 -11.12
CA GLY A 192 6.61 18.69 -10.69
C GLY A 192 7.64 18.94 -9.59
N PHE A 193 7.38 19.96 -8.79
CA PHE A 193 8.25 20.34 -7.69
C PHE A 193 7.45 20.64 -6.42
N TYR A 194 8.05 20.34 -5.28
CA TYR A 194 7.63 20.83 -3.97
C TYR A 194 8.70 21.81 -3.48
N ASN A 195 8.40 23.11 -3.54
CA ASN A 195 9.41 24.16 -3.50
C ASN A 195 10.49 23.93 -4.56
N THR A 196 11.74 23.66 -4.16
CA THR A 196 12.86 23.37 -5.06
C THR A 196 13.15 21.88 -5.23
N LEU A 197 12.43 21.00 -4.55
CA LEU A 197 12.65 19.56 -4.58
C LEU A 197 11.77 18.90 -5.64
N PRO A 198 12.33 18.04 -6.51
CA PRO A 198 11.54 17.32 -7.48
C PRO A 198 10.47 16.42 -6.84
N LYS A 199 9.27 16.46 -7.39
CA LYS A 199 8.25 15.43 -7.19
C LYS A 199 8.44 14.37 -8.26
N ILE A 200 8.49 13.12 -7.85
CA ILE A 200 8.70 11.98 -8.73
C ILE A 200 7.58 10.97 -8.57
N ARG A 201 7.33 10.22 -9.64
CA ARG A 201 6.50 9.02 -9.64
C ARG A 201 7.32 7.84 -10.15
N PHE A 202 7.36 6.77 -9.40
CA PHE A 202 7.97 5.51 -9.83
C PHE A 202 7.20 4.93 -11.02
N LEU A 203 7.88 4.54 -12.07
CA LEU A 203 7.30 3.91 -13.25
C LEU A 203 7.58 2.41 -13.29
N TYR A 204 8.85 2.03 -13.36
CA TYR A 204 9.29 0.63 -13.46
C TYR A 204 10.78 0.48 -13.15
N ARG A 205 11.20 -0.79 -13.06
CA ARG A 205 12.60 -1.21 -13.00
C ARG A 205 12.95 -2.02 -14.25
#